data_d1fcad0f6fa6b7321fea0fa95202df5b
#
_entry.id   d1fcad0f6fa6b7321fea0fa95202df5b
#
_cell.length_a   1.000
_cell.length_b   1.000
_cell.length_c   1.000
_cell.angle_alpha   90.00
_cell.angle_beta   90.00
_cell.angle_gamma   90.00
#
_symmetry.space_group_name_H-M   'P 1'
#
loop_
_entity.id
_entity.type
_entity.pdbx_description
1 polymer ?
#
loop_
_entity_poly.entity_id
_entity_poly.type
_entity_poly.pdbx_seq_one_letter_code
_entity_poly.pdbx_strand_id
1 'polypeptide(L)'
;MLKKNEIIILDGATGTELHKLGLPAGVCPEEWILAHPDAIKTVQAAYKNAGSDAVYAPTFGANRKKLPAHLDVYETNRKLLQLCREAIGTDTFIGGDISPTGELLYPMGMMTEDELISVYEEQIKAFYDFGVDFIVIETMMDIREVKCALLAVQHIYQDKKCPVFVTVTLEETGKMLTGTDPLTALLIAQAYGADAFGFNCSSGPDKMIPLLDTLVPYASVPLITKPNAGLPKETDGKTVFSMDAEEFKKYVRYLVEHGADIIGGCCGTTPEYIKAISDLKIPVMPISKKQFSFVSSRRETVFPDEATKWADFTLTNDTEPEDFCYDLADADCDAIRLQIMCDETVLTAFLEGLSLTVTPPILYQTDNKALQKLIYRYDTGASFIE
;
A
#
# COMPACT_ATOMS: atom_id res chain seq x y z
N MET A 1 -19.51 2.51 1.16
CA MET A 1 -18.66 1.45 1.72
C MET A 1 -18.29 1.72 3.18
N LEU A 2 -17.57 2.79 3.49
CA LEU A 2 -17.19 3.09 4.87
C LEU A 2 -18.44 3.45 5.72
N LYS A 3 -18.90 2.51 6.55
CA LYS A 3 -20.00 2.73 7.47
C LYS A 3 -19.50 3.55 8.66
N LYS A 4 -20.24 4.55 9.07
CA LYS A 4 -19.90 5.30 10.30
C LYS A 4 -20.07 4.36 11.51
N ASN A 5 -19.02 4.21 12.31
CA ASN A 5 -18.98 3.51 13.59
C ASN A 5 -19.04 1.96 13.57
N GLU A 6 -18.82 1.31 12.42
CA GLU A 6 -18.72 -0.15 12.35
C GLU A 6 -17.43 -0.56 11.65
N ILE A 7 -16.81 -1.66 12.08
CA ILE A 7 -15.67 -2.25 11.41
C ILE A 7 -16.09 -2.78 10.04
N ILE A 8 -15.17 -2.73 9.08
CA ILE A 8 -15.34 -3.36 7.77
C ILE A 8 -14.59 -4.69 7.79
N ILE A 9 -15.26 -5.75 7.41
CA ILE A 9 -14.68 -7.08 7.31
C ILE A 9 -14.31 -7.37 5.86
N LEU A 10 -13.02 -7.53 5.60
CA LEU A 10 -12.48 -7.98 4.33
C LEU A 10 -12.43 -9.52 4.26
N ASP A 11 -11.96 -10.03 3.15
CA ASP A 11 -11.71 -11.46 2.95
C ASP A 11 -10.42 -11.95 3.63
N GLY A 12 -10.10 -13.23 3.41
CA GLY A 12 -8.89 -13.91 3.85
C GLY A 12 -7.98 -14.30 2.67
N ALA A 13 -7.20 -15.36 2.86
CA ALA A 13 -6.15 -15.81 1.96
C ALA A 13 -6.69 -16.55 0.72
N THR A 14 -6.90 -15.84 -0.38
CA THR A 14 -7.33 -16.46 -1.65
C THR A 14 -6.33 -17.50 -2.15
N GLY A 15 -5.03 -17.19 -2.15
CA GLY A 15 -4.00 -18.15 -2.61
C GLY A 15 -3.95 -19.44 -1.79
N THR A 16 -4.08 -19.36 -0.45
CA THR A 16 -4.13 -20.54 0.42
C THR A 16 -5.30 -21.45 0.08
N GLU A 17 -6.47 -20.89 -0.17
CA GLU A 17 -7.68 -21.66 -0.52
C GLU A 17 -7.57 -22.24 -1.92
N LEU A 18 -7.02 -21.53 -2.90
CA LEU A 18 -6.79 -22.05 -4.25
C LEU A 18 -5.82 -23.24 -4.26
N HIS A 19 -4.75 -23.21 -3.44
CA HIS A 19 -3.84 -24.36 -3.29
C HIS A 19 -4.56 -25.61 -2.78
N LYS A 20 -5.52 -25.47 -1.86
CA LYS A 20 -6.37 -26.59 -1.40
C LYS A 20 -7.25 -27.15 -2.52
N LEU A 21 -7.63 -26.30 -3.49
CA LEU A 21 -8.44 -26.67 -4.66
C LEU A 21 -7.61 -27.13 -5.86
N GLY A 22 -6.28 -27.26 -5.70
CA GLY A 22 -5.40 -27.84 -6.70
C GLY A 22 -4.54 -26.86 -7.50
N LEU A 23 -4.45 -25.58 -7.11
CA LEU A 23 -3.47 -24.66 -7.70
C LEU A 23 -2.05 -25.18 -7.42
N PRO A 24 -1.26 -25.54 -8.46
CA PRO A 24 0.10 -26.03 -8.25
C PRO A 24 1.04 -24.88 -7.80
N ALA A 25 2.09 -25.25 -7.09
CA ALA A 25 3.15 -24.28 -6.77
C ALA A 25 3.93 -23.87 -8.05
N GLY A 26 4.29 -22.60 -8.14
CA GLY A 26 5.14 -22.05 -9.21
C GLY A 26 4.43 -21.77 -10.54
N VAL A 27 3.11 -21.91 -10.61
CA VAL A 27 2.32 -21.47 -11.78
C VAL A 27 1.73 -20.07 -11.54
N CYS A 28 1.41 -19.37 -12.61
CA CYS A 28 0.71 -18.09 -12.54
C CYS A 28 -0.73 -18.33 -12.03
N PRO A 29 -1.11 -17.81 -10.86
CA PRO A 29 -2.43 -18.02 -10.30
C PRO A 29 -3.55 -17.52 -11.21
N GLU A 30 -3.37 -16.37 -11.83
CA GLU A 30 -4.35 -15.71 -12.68
C GLU A 30 -4.66 -16.56 -13.92
N GLU A 31 -3.63 -17.12 -14.57
CA GLU A 31 -3.79 -18.04 -15.71
C GLU A 31 -4.52 -19.33 -15.29
N TRP A 32 -4.11 -19.90 -14.14
CA TRP A 32 -4.75 -21.10 -13.61
C TRP A 32 -6.23 -20.85 -13.27
N ILE A 33 -6.56 -19.71 -12.66
CA ILE A 33 -7.94 -19.30 -12.35
C ILE A 33 -8.78 -19.21 -13.61
N LEU A 34 -8.26 -18.62 -14.70
CA LEU A 34 -8.98 -18.54 -15.96
C LEU A 34 -9.27 -19.92 -16.56
N ALA A 35 -8.40 -20.91 -16.33
CA ALA A 35 -8.61 -22.30 -16.72
C ALA A 35 -9.53 -23.08 -15.77
N HIS A 36 -9.67 -22.64 -14.50
CA HIS A 36 -10.42 -23.28 -13.44
C HIS A 36 -11.37 -22.29 -12.73
N PRO A 37 -12.31 -21.66 -13.47
CA PRO A 37 -13.11 -20.55 -12.93
C PRO A 37 -13.99 -20.93 -11.73
N ASP A 38 -14.41 -22.18 -11.61
CA ASP A 38 -15.23 -22.65 -10.49
C ASP A 38 -14.45 -22.67 -9.17
N ALA A 39 -13.12 -22.82 -9.22
CA ALA A 39 -12.29 -22.79 -8.02
C ALA A 39 -12.33 -21.41 -7.36
N ILE A 40 -12.09 -20.33 -8.13
CA ILE A 40 -12.14 -18.97 -7.58
C ILE A 40 -13.54 -18.57 -7.16
N LYS A 41 -14.58 -18.97 -7.93
CA LYS A 41 -15.97 -18.70 -7.54
C LYS A 41 -16.32 -19.36 -6.20
N THR A 42 -15.84 -20.57 -5.96
CA THR A 42 -16.02 -21.28 -4.68
C THR A 42 -15.37 -20.51 -3.53
N VAL A 43 -14.13 -20.07 -3.69
CA VAL A 43 -13.39 -19.30 -2.66
C VAL A 43 -14.06 -17.97 -2.35
N GLN A 44 -14.40 -17.19 -3.39
CA GLN A 44 -15.02 -15.88 -3.23
C GLN A 44 -16.41 -15.96 -2.57
N ALA A 45 -17.23 -16.94 -3.00
CA ALA A 45 -18.54 -17.21 -2.38
C ALA A 45 -18.39 -17.65 -0.93
N ALA A 46 -17.37 -18.43 -0.59
CA ALA A 46 -17.10 -18.85 0.79
C ALA A 46 -16.76 -17.65 1.70
N TYR A 47 -15.94 -16.69 1.26
CA TYR A 47 -15.65 -15.48 2.02
C TYR A 47 -16.88 -14.58 2.18
N LYS A 48 -17.66 -14.38 1.12
CA LYS A 48 -18.95 -13.69 1.22
C LYS A 48 -19.86 -14.34 2.27
N ASN A 49 -20.02 -15.67 2.19
CA ASN A 49 -20.88 -16.42 3.12
C ASN A 49 -20.34 -16.42 4.56
N ALA A 50 -19.03 -16.26 4.73
CA ALA A 50 -18.40 -16.09 6.03
C ALA A 50 -18.66 -14.70 6.65
N GLY A 51 -19.18 -13.75 5.88
CA GLY A 51 -19.57 -12.42 6.36
C GLY A 51 -18.61 -11.31 5.99
N SER A 52 -17.79 -11.47 4.93
CA SER A 52 -17.02 -10.37 4.37
C SER A 52 -17.94 -9.28 3.82
N ASP A 53 -17.73 -8.03 4.21
CA ASP A 53 -18.37 -6.85 3.61
C ASP A 53 -17.81 -6.57 2.22
N ALA A 54 -16.53 -6.86 2.03
CA ALA A 54 -15.81 -6.67 0.78
C ALA A 54 -14.82 -7.82 0.52
N VAL A 55 -14.60 -8.13 -0.76
CA VAL A 55 -13.61 -9.12 -1.20
C VAL A 55 -12.66 -8.50 -2.22
N TYR A 56 -11.44 -8.98 -2.26
CA TYR A 56 -10.45 -8.60 -3.25
C TYR A 56 -10.62 -9.50 -4.49
N ALA A 57 -10.72 -8.89 -5.66
CA ALA A 57 -10.70 -9.66 -6.90
C ALA A 57 -9.35 -10.37 -7.06
N PRO A 58 -9.28 -11.52 -7.72
CA PRO A 58 -8.05 -12.29 -7.87
C PRO A 58 -7.13 -11.68 -8.94
N THR A 59 -6.85 -10.38 -8.83
CA THR A 59 -6.06 -9.59 -9.79
C THR A 59 -4.68 -9.23 -9.25
N PHE A 60 -4.29 -9.77 -8.10
CA PHE A 60 -3.05 -9.50 -7.39
C PHE A 60 -1.79 -9.52 -8.27
N GLY A 61 -1.61 -10.55 -9.09
CA GLY A 61 -0.48 -10.66 -10.01
C GLY A 61 -0.80 -10.30 -11.47
N ALA A 62 -1.99 -9.72 -11.75
CA ALA A 62 -2.46 -9.52 -13.12
C ALA A 62 -1.86 -8.27 -13.81
N ASN A 63 -0.55 -8.04 -13.67
CA ASN A 63 0.20 -6.98 -14.34
C ASN A 63 1.21 -7.56 -15.36
N ARG A 64 1.69 -6.74 -16.31
CA ARG A 64 2.56 -7.19 -17.40
C ARG A 64 3.95 -7.73 -16.97
N LYS A 65 4.34 -7.51 -15.70
CA LYS A 65 5.62 -8.03 -15.18
C LYS A 65 5.47 -9.45 -14.61
N LYS A 66 4.26 -9.84 -14.23
CA LYS A 66 3.96 -11.15 -13.63
C LYS A 66 3.15 -12.07 -14.53
N LEU A 67 2.28 -11.52 -15.39
CA LEU A 67 1.51 -12.33 -16.32
C LEU A 67 2.39 -12.96 -17.41
N PRO A 68 2.09 -14.19 -17.84
CA PRO A 68 2.67 -14.76 -19.05
C PRO A 68 2.44 -13.86 -20.27
N ALA A 69 3.45 -13.72 -21.14
CA ALA A 69 3.44 -12.78 -22.26
C ALA A 69 2.31 -12.99 -23.30
N HIS A 70 1.66 -14.15 -23.30
CA HIS A 70 0.52 -14.44 -24.18
C HIS A 70 -0.82 -13.96 -23.62
N LEU A 71 -0.86 -13.51 -22.37
CA LEU A 71 -2.07 -12.97 -21.75
C LEU A 71 -2.07 -11.44 -21.84
N ASP A 72 -3.16 -10.89 -22.34
CA ASP A 72 -3.40 -9.46 -22.34
C ASP A 72 -3.79 -8.99 -20.92
N VAL A 73 -3.13 -7.95 -20.42
CA VAL A 73 -3.33 -7.45 -19.05
C VAL A 73 -4.75 -6.98 -18.83
N TYR A 74 -5.27 -6.15 -19.75
CA TYR A 74 -6.59 -5.56 -19.62
C TYR A 74 -7.70 -6.63 -19.64
N GLU A 75 -7.67 -7.52 -20.64
CA GLU A 75 -8.68 -8.57 -20.78
C GLU A 75 -8.61 -9.60 -19.65
N THR A 76 -7.39 -9.91 -19.15
CA THR A 76 -7.21 -10.81 -18.00
C THR A 76 -7.85 -10.23 -16.76
N ASN A 77 -7.54 -8.97 -16.42
CA ASN A 77 -8.15 -8.31 -15.26
C ASN A 77 -9.68 -8.24 -15.38
N ARG A 78 -10.23 -7.88 -16.54
CA ARG A 78 -11.67 -7.85 -16.75
C ARG A 78 -12.35 -9.19 -16.53
N LYS A 79 -11.75 -10.28 -17.02
CA LYS A 79 -12.28 -11.65 -16.80
C LYS A 79 -12.24 -12.05 -15.34
N LEU A 80 -11.13 -11.76 -14.64
CA LEU A 80 -10.99 -12.07 -13.21
C LEU A 80 -11.99 -11.29 -12.35
N LEU A 81 -12.21 -10.01 -12.64
CA LEU A 81 -13.23 -9.18 -12.01
C LEU A 81 -14.65 -9.72 -12.26
N GLN A 82 -14.92 -10.17 -13.48
CA GLN A 82 -16.21 -10.77 -13.84
C GLN A 82 -16.47 -12.05 -13.05
N LEU A 83 -15.48 -12.95 -12.94
CA LEU A 83 -15.59 -14.20 -12.15
C LEU A 83 -15.86 -13.90 -10.67
N CYS A 84 -15.18 -12.89 -10.12
CA CYS A 84 -15.41 -12.45 -8.76
C CYS A 84 -16.84 -11.92 -8.59
N ARG A 85 -17.31 -11.04 -9.46
CA ARG A 85 -18.67 -10.47 -9.40
C ARG A 85 -19.75 -11.54 -9.54
N GLU A 86 -19.54 -12.54 -10.40
CA GLU A 86 -20.44 -13.69 -10.53
C GLU A 86 -20.54 -14.50 -9.24
N ALA A 87 -19.45 -14.63 -8.50
CA ALA A 87 -19.41 -15.39 -7.24
C ALA A 87 -20.09 -14.65 -6.08
N ILE A 88 -19.86 -13.32 -5.98
CA ILE A 88 -20.31 -12.53 -4.82
C ILE A 88 -21.61 -11.78 -5.04
N GLY A 89 -22.08 -11.65 -6.29
CA GLY A 89 -23.26 -10.84 -6.63
C GLY A 89 -23.03 -9.36 -6.43
N THR A 90 -24.10 -8.59 -6.14
CA THR A 90 -24.05 -7.12 -5.98
C THR A 90 -24.09 -6.63 -4.53
N ASP A 91 -24.25 -7.53 -3.57
CA ASP A 91 -24.46 -7.22 -2.16
C ASP A 91 -23.13 -7.09 -1.40
N THR A 92 -22.04 -7.56 -1.99
CA THR A 92 -20.68 -7.49 -1.42
C THR A 92 -19.83 -6.58 -2.30
N PHE A 93 -19.02 -5.74 -1.68
CA PHE A 93 -18.12 -4.85 -2.41
C PHE A 93 -16.95 -5.63 -3.04
N ILE A 94 -16.51 -5.19 -4.23
CA ILE A 94 -15.37 -5.77 -4.94
C ILE A 94 -14.23 -4.76 -5.02
N GLY A 95 -13.05 -5.16 -4.54
CA GLY A 95 -11.80 -4.41 -4.70
C GLY A 95 -11.00 -4.90 -5.90
N GLY A 96 -10.52 -3.97 -6.73
CA GLY A 96 -9.46 -4.26 -7.70
C GLY A 96 -8.13 -4.34 -6.97
N ASP A 97 -7.45 -5.49 -7.04
CA ASP A 97 -6.28 -5.79 -6.22
C ASP A 97 -4.98 -5.62 -7.02
N ILE A 98 -4.08 -4.78 -6.49
CA ILE A 98 -2.77 -4.43 -7.03
C ILE A 98 -1.69 -4.87 -6.04
N SER A 99 -0.68 -5.57 -6.53
CA SER A 99 0.47 -6.01 -5.74
C SER A 99 1.79 -5.43 -6.25
N PRO A 100 2.90 -5.57 -5.48
CA PRO A 100 4.22 -5.25 -5.99
C PRO A 100 4.51 -5.98 -7.31
N THR A 101 5.20 -5.31 -8.22
CA THR A 101 5.62 -5.92 -9.51
C THR A 101 6.68 -7.01 -9.34
N GLY A 102 7.42 -6.97 -8.24
CA GLY A 102 8.59 -7.82 -7.99
C GLY A 102 9.89 -7.25 -8.58
N GLU A 103 9.79 -6.14 -9.29
CA GLU A 103 10.95 -5.41 -9.81
C GLU A 103 11.40 -4.32 -8.83
N LEU A 104 12.68 -4.05 -8.80
CA LEU A 104 13.22 -2.95 -8.01
C LEU A 104 13.35 -1.69 -8.87
N LEU A 105 12.98 -0.55 -8.29
CA LEU A 105 13.18 0.75 -8.89
C LEU A 105 14.66 1.15 -8.92
N TYR A 106 15.05 1.89 -9.95
CA TYR A 106 16.39 2.47 -10.02
C TYR A 106 16.68 3.33 -8.75
N PRO A 107 17.89 3.29 -8.14
CA PRO A 107 19.08 2.60 -8.62
C PRO A 107 19.24 1.13 -8.16
N MET A 108 18.40 0.62 -7.30
CA MET A 108 18.50 -0.76 -6.80
C MET A 108 18.14 -1.80 -7.86
N GLY A 109 17.30 -1.44 -8.82
CA GLY A 109 16.94 -2.21 -10.00
C GLY A 109 17.04 -1.37 -11.26
N MET A 110 16.38 -1.82 -12.34
CA MET A 110 16.44 -1.16 -13.65
C MET A 110 15.13 -0.43 -14.01
N MET A 111 14.06 -0.61 -13.22
CA MET A 111 12.76 -0.03 -13.53
C MET A 111 12.73 1.46 -13.16
N THR A 112 12.21 2.30 -14.05
CA THR A 112 11.94 3.71 -13.77
C THR A 112 10.55 3.87 -13.15
N GLU A 113 10.32 4.99 -12.47
CA GLU A 113 8.99 5.30 -11.91
C GLU A 113 7.94 5.47 -13.02
N ASP A 114 8.28 6.08 -14.16
CA ASP A 114 7.36 6.24 -15.29
C ASP A 114 6.97 4.89 -15.91
N GLU A 115 7.92 3.97 -16.04
CA GLU A 115 7.62 2.61 -16.48
C GLU A 115 6.69 1.90 -15.49
N LEU A 116 6.96 2.02 -14.19
CA LEU A 116 6.16 1.41 -13.15
C LEU A 116 4.73 1.96 -13.11
N ILE A 117 4.57 3.29 -13.21
CA ILE A 117 3.24 3.92 -13.33
C ILE A 117 2.49 3.34 -14.52
N SER A 118 3.13 3.26 -15.69
CA SER A 118 2.52 2.69 -16.90
C SER A 118 2.11 1.21 -16.71
N VAL A 119 2.87 0.41 -15.93
CA VAL A 119 2.48 -0.97 -15.58
C VAL A 119 1.17 -0.99 -14.81
N TYR A 120 1.01 -0.12 -13.82
CA TYR A 120 -0.21 -0.07 -13.00
C TYR A 120 -1.38 0.54 -13.77
N GLU A 121 -1.16 1.54 -14.62
CA GLU A 121 -2.22 2.14 -15.46
C GLU A 121 -2.94 1.11 -16.33
N GLU A 122 -2.23 0.14 -16.90
CA GLU A 122 -2.83 -0.93 -17.69
C GLU A 122 -3.84 -1.75 -16.88
N GLN A 123 -3.47 -2.11 -15.65
CA GLN A 123 -4.32 -2.88 -14.74
C GLN A 123 -5.51 -2.04 -14.25
N ILE A 124 -5.23 -0.80 -13.80
CA ILE A 124 -6.21 0.13 -13.27
C ILE A 124 -7.25 0.54 -14.33
N LYS A 125 -6.86 0.60 -15.59
CA LYS A 125 -7.80 0.85 -16.69
C LYS A 125 -8.91 -0.20 -16.75
N ALA A 126 -8.58 -1.47 -16.54
CA ALA A 126 -9.59 -2.52 -16.49
C ALA A 126 -10.51 -2.37 -15.27
N PHE A 127 -9.98 -1.93 -14.12
CA PHE A 127 -10.77 -1.65 -12.91
C PHE A 127 -11.74 -0.49 -13.12
N TYR A 128 -11.26 0.60 -13.74
CA TYR A 128 -12.07 1.76 -14.08
C TYR A 128 -13.26 1.40 -14.99
N ASP A 129 -12.98 0.68 -16.07
CA ASP A 129 -14.00 0.30 -17.07
C ASP A 129 -14.96 -0.77 -16.54
N PHE A 130 -14.54 -1.60 -15.61
CA PHE A 130 -15.42 -2.57 -14.91
C PHE A 130 -16.30 -1.88 -13.86
N GLY A 131 -15.79 -0.86 -13.21
CA GLY A 131 -16.45 -0.15 -12.10
C GLY A 131 -16.33 -0.92 -10.79
N VAL A 132 -15.09 -1.17 -10.35
CA VAL A 132 -14.82 -1.70 -9.00
C VAL A 132 -15.31 -0.73 -7.92
N ASP A 133 -15.65 -1.25 -6.74
CA ASP A 133 -16.14 -0.44 -5.64
C ASP A 133 -15.01 0.30 -4.91
N PHE A 134 -13.78 -0.24 -4.95
CA PHE A 134 -12.56 0.35 -4.43
C PHE A 134 -11.33 -0.29 -5.10
N ILE A 135 -10.17 0.32 -4.92
CA ILE A 135 -8.87 -0.22 -5.32
C ILE A 135 -8.10 -0.56 -4.05
N VAL A 136 -7.38 -1.67 -4.05
CA VAL A 136 -6.41 -2.00 -3.01
C VAL A 136 -5.02 -2.13 -3.63
N ILE A 137 -4.06 -1.51 -2.98
CA ILE A 137 -2.63 -1.56 -3.27
C ILE A 137 -2.03 -2.28 -2.06
N GLU A 138 -1.81 -3.62 -2.18
CA GLU A 138 -1.48 -4.43 -1.01
C GLU A 138 -0.09 -5.06 -1.05
N THR A 139 0.41 -5.44 0.12
CA THR A 139 1.69 -6.16 0.32
C THR A 139 2.90 -5.36 -0.20
N MET A 140 2.81 -4.03 -0.19
CA MET A 140 3.85 -3.17 -0.72
C MET A 140 5.08 -3.16 0.18
N MET A 141 6.27 -3.29 -0.44
CA MET A 141 7.57 -3.37 0.24
C MET A 141 8.44 -2.13 0.00
N ASP A 142 8.06 -1.27 -0.95
CA ASP A 142 8.73 -0.02 -1.28
C ASP A 142 7.71 1.12 -1.34
N ILE A 143 7.97 2.19 -0.59
CA ILE A 143 7.08 3.36 -0.56
C ILE A 143 7.04 4.12 -1.90
N ARG A 144 8.11 4.03 -2.70
CA ARG A 144 8.13 4.60 -4.04
C ARG A 144 7.19 3.84 -4.98
N GLU A 145 7.09 2.53 -4.83
CA GLU A 145 6.14 1.70 -5.58
C GLU A 145 4.70 2.03 -5.18
N VAL A 146 4.43 2.26 -3.88
CA VAL A 146 3.12 2.77 -3.39
C VAL A 146 2.79 4.10 -4.05
N LYS A 147 3.73 5.07 -4.07
CA LYS A 147 3.54 6.36 -4.75
C LYS A 147 3.18 6.18 -6.22
N CYS A 148 3.93 5.35 -6.96
CA CYS A 148 3.67 5.10 -8.37
C CYS A 148 2.28 4.51 -8.62
N ALA A 149 1.84 3.56 -7.79
CA ALA A 149 0.50 3.00 -7.90
C ALA A 149 -0.59 4.04 -7.61
N LEU A 150 -0.42 4.89 -6.58
CA LEU A 150 -1.34 5.98 -6.27
C LEU A 150 -1.42 7.02 -7.40
N LEU A 151 -0.28 7.39 -7.99
CA LEU A 151 -0.24 8.29 -9.16
C LEU A 151 -0.94 7.66 -10.37
N ALA A 152 -0.76 6.37 -10.63
CA ALA A 152 -1.47 5.66 -11.69
C ALA A 152 -3.00 5.68 -11.49
N VAL A 153 -3.47 5.52 -10.25
CA VAL A 153 -4.90 5.69 -9.94
C VAL A 153 -5.36 7.11 -10.23
N GLN A 154 -4.62 8.13 -9.79
CA GLN A 154 -4.97 9.54 -10.04
C GLN A 154 -5.03 9.85 -11.55
N HIS A 155 -4.09 9.33 -12.35
CA HIS A 155 -4.06 9.52 -13.80
C HIS A 155 -5.29 8.91 -14.51
N ILE A 156 -5.71 7.71 -14.11
CA ILE A 156 -6.83 7.01 -14.77
C ILE A 156 -8.18 7.52 -14.25
N TYR A 157 -8.33 7.73 -12.95
CA TYR A 157 -9.63 8.13 -12.36
C TYR A 157 -9.89 9.62 -12.42
N GLN A 158 -8.86 10.49 -12.48
CA GLN A 158 -9.01 11.95 -12.53
C GLN A 158 -10.01 12.47 -11.49
N ASP A 159 -11.14 13.01 -11.95
CA ASP A 159 -12.20 13.56 -11.10
C ASP A 159 -13.18 12.50 -10.56
N LYS A 160 -13.15 11.25 -11.09
CA LYS A 160 -14.02 10.18 -10.62
C LYS A 160 -13.48 9.59 -9.33
N LYS A 161 -14.22 9.69 -8.24
CA LYS A 161 -13.82 9.13 -6.95
C LYS A 161 -13.97 7.61 -6.94
N CYS A 162 -12.88 6.93 -6.56
CA CYS A 162 -12.83 5.52 -6.21
C CYS A 162 -11.97 5.41 -4.95
N PRO A 163 -12.46 4.87 -3.83
CA PRO A 163 -11.64 4.70 -2.63
C PRO A 163 -10.39 3.86 -2.90
N VAL A 164 -9.25 4.27 -2.35
CA VAL A 164 -7.98 3.58 -2.51
C VAL A 164 -7.44 3.16 -1.14
N PHE A 165 -7.30 1.87 -0.94
CA PHE A 165 -6.73 1.28 0.27
C PHE A 165 -5.28 0.89 0.02
N VAL A 166 -4.41 1.22 0.96
CA VAL A 166 -2.98 0.89 0.88
C VAL A 166 -2.60 0.02 2.06
N THR A 167 -1.96 -1.10 1.82
CA THR A 167 -1.32 -1.90 2.88
C THR A 167 0.12 -2.22 2.52
N VAL A 168 0.99 -2.08 3.52
CA VAL A 168 2.41 -2.36 3.39
C VAL A 168 2.79 -3.59 4.20
N THR A 169 3.87 -4.23 3.77
CA THR A 169 4.49 -5.35 4.47
C THR A 169 5.78 -4.89 5.12
N LEU A 170 6.04 -5.35 6.32
CA LEU A 170 7.21 -4.98 7.13
C LEU A 170 8.12 -6.19 7.34
N GLU A 171 9.41 -5.94 7.31
CA GLU A 171 10.45 -6.88 7.72
C GLU A 171 10.46 -7.05 9.24
N GLU A 172 11.25 -8.00 9.76
CA GLU A 172 11.45 -8.20 11.21
C GLU A 172 12.01 -6.95 11.91
N THR A 173 12.67 -6.07 11.17
CA THR A 173 13.17 -4.77 11.65
C THR A 173 12.06 -3.78 11.98
N GLY A 174 10.81 -4.09 11.63
CA GLY A 174 9.66 -3.16 11.73
C GLY A 174 9.61 -2.10 10.64
N LYS A 175 10.43 -2.20 9.59
CA LYS A 175 10.47 -1.28 8.44
C LYS A 175 10.10 -2.01 7.15
N MET A 176 9.70 -1.26 6.12
CA MET A 176 9.58 -1.78 4.76
C MET A 176 10.96 -2.23 4.24
N LEU A 177 11.00 -3.10 3.23
CA LEU A 177 12.24 -3.62 2.65
C LEU A 177 13.24 -2.52 2.26
N THR A 178 12.77 -1.38 1.77
CA THR A 178 13.58 -0.22 1.38
C THR A 178 13.91 0.74 2.52
N GLY A 179 13.56 0.38 3.76
CA GLY A 179 13.95 1.08 4.98
C GLY A 179 12.97 2.13 5.48
N THR A 180 11.82 2.32 4.83
CA THR A 180 10.77 3.25 5.27
C THR A 180 10.12 2.75 6.57
N ASP A 181 10.01 3.61 7.58
CA ASP A 181 9.28 3.30 8.79
C ASP A 181 7.75 3.39 8.60
N PRO A 182 6.95 2.72 9.45
CA PRO A 182 5.49 2.64 9.30
C PRO A 182 4.78 3.99 9.35
N LEU A 183 5.25 4.92 10.19
CA LEU A 183 4.63 6.23 10.32
C LEU A 183 4.88 7.09 9.08
N THR A 184 6.10 7.08 8.58
CA THR A 184 6.46 7.73 7.31
C THR A 184 5.64 7.16 6.16
N ALA A 185 5.45 5.83 6.10
CA ALA A 185 4.63 5.20 5.07
C ALA A 185 3.16 5.65 5.14
N LEU A 186 2.57 5.75 6.34
CA LEU A 186 1.22 6.30 6.56
C LEU A 186 1.12 7.74 6.02
N LEU A 187 2.04 8.62 6.43
CA LEU A 187 1.98 10.04 6.09
C LEU A 187 2.14 10.26 4.58
N ILE A 188 3.06 9.54 3.94
CA ILE A 188 3.23 9.57 2.49
C ILE A 188 1.99 9.03 1.77
N ALA A 189 1.45 7.88 2.17
CA ALA A 189 0.25 7.32 1.55
C ALA A 189 -0.94 8.28 1.66
N GLN A 190 -1.15 8.92 2.82
CA GLN A 190 -2.18 9.95 3.01
C GLN A 190 -1.96 11.17 2.10
N ALA A 191 -0.71 11.66 1.97
CA ALA A 191 -0.38 12.80 1.12
C ALA A 191 -0.64 12.51 -0.37
N TYR A 192 -0.45 11.25 -0.81
CA TYR A 192 -0.75 10.80 -2.18
C TYR A 192 -2.19 10.30 -2.37
N GLY A 193 -3.07 10.49 -1.38
CA GLY A 193 -4.52 10.30 -1.53
C GLY A 193 -5.03 8.90 -1.23
N ALA A 194 -4.35 8.12 -0.40
CA ALA A 194 -4.91 6.90 0.15
C ALA A 194 -6.12 7.21 1.05
N ASP A 195 -7.22 6.49 0.87
CA ASP A 195 -8.44 6.62 1.68
C ASP A 195 -8.44 5.67 2.88
N ALA A 196 -7.54 4.71 2.94
CA ALA A 196 -7.24 3.87 4.11
C ALA A 196 -5.80 3.37 4.03
N PHE A 197 -5.16 3.14 5.18
CA PHE A 197 -3.77 2.68 5.24
C PHE A 197 -3.59 1.60 6.31
N GLY A 198 -2.62 0.70 6.12
CA GLY A 198 -2.27 -0.25 7.16
C GLY A 198 -1.30 -1.33 6.76
N PHE A 199 -1.48 -2.51 7.35
CA PHE A 199 -0.53 -3.61 7.24
C PHE A 199 -1.23 -4.90 6.80
N ASN A 200 -0.56 -5.66 5.94
CA ASN A 200 -0.96 -7.03 5.65
C ASN A 200 0.26 -7.95 5.57
N CYS A 201 0.02 -9.24 5.64
CA CYS A 201 1.05 -10.27 5.60
C CYS A 201 2.04 -10.15 6.76
N SER A 202 3.31 -9.84 6.53
CA SER A 202 4.42 -9.63 7.50
C SER A 202 4.45 -10.60 8.67
N SER A 203 3.41 -10.61 9.53
CA SER A 203 3.38 -11.29 10.81
C SER A 203 1.97 -11.70 11.24
N GLY A 204 1.87 -12.33 12.41
CA GLY A 204 0.61 -12.54 13.10
C GLY A 204 0.02 -11.25 13.70
N PRO A 205 -1.23 -11.28 14.16
CA PRO A 205 -1.93 -10.09 14.64
C PRO A 205 -1.30 -9.48 15.91
N ASP A 206 -0.61 -10.28 16.73
CA ASP A 206 0.08 -9.84 17.94
C ASP A 206 1.15 -8.77 17.65
N LYS A 207 1.83 -8.86 16.51
CA LYS A 207 2.89 -7.92 16.10
C LYS A 207 2.34 -6.63 15.50
N MET A 208 1.11 -6.63 15.04
CA MET A 208 0.47 -5.44 14.45
C MET A 208 -0.07 -4.46 15.50
N ILE A 209 -0.37 -4.92 16.73
CA ILE A 209 -0.92 -4.06 17.80
C ILE A 209 -0.01 -2.87 18.10
N PRO A 210 1.30 -3.04 18.44
CA PRO A 210 2.17 -1.90 18.73
C PRO A 210 2.38 -0.97 17.53
N LEU A 211 2.25 -1.49 16.31
CA LEU A 211 2.31 -0.65 15.10
C LEU A 211 1.10 0.28 15.01
N LEU A 212 -0.11 -0.21 15.29
CA LEU A 212 -1.31 0.63 15.35
C LEU A 212 -1.18 1.75 16.37
N ASP A 213 -0.68 1.46 17.57
CA ASP A 213 -0.48 2.47 18.62
C ASP A 213 0.43 3.62 18.14
N THR A 214 1.39 3.32 17.27
CA THR A 214 2.26 4.32 16.66
C THR A 214 1.53 5.17 15.61
N LEU A 215 0.61 4.57 14.86
CA LEU A 215 -0.08 5.24 13.74
C LEU A 215 -1.32 6.02 14.13
N VAL A 216 -2.11 5.51 15.08
CA VAL A 216 -3.42 6.09 15.48
C VAL A 216 -3.37 7.59 15.75
N PRO A 217 -2.35 8.15 16.44
CA PRO A 217 -2.29 9.59 16.68
C PRO A 217 -2.21 10.44 15.41
N TYR A 218 -1.68 9.88 14.32
CA TYR A 218 -1.35 10.58 13.07
C TYR A 218 -2.24 10.18 11.89
N ALA A 219 -3.08 9.15 12.06
CA ALA A 219 -3.97 8.69 11.02
C ALA A 219 -5.12 9.67 10.79
N SER A 220 -5.25 10.18 9.58
CA SER A 220 -6.40 10.96 9.10
C SER A 220 -7.37 10.12 8.26
N VAL A 221 -7.02 8.85 8.03
CA VAL A 221 -7.79 7.85 7.28
C VAL A 221 -7.97 6.59 8.14
N PRO A 222 -8.97 5.72 7.86
CA PRO A 222 -9.14 4.43 8.51
C PRO A 222 -7.89 3.56 8.45
N LEU A 223 -7.62 2.81 9.53
CA LEU A 223 -6.51 1.87 9.60
C LEU A 223 -6.94 0.44 9.26
N ILE A 224 -6.14 -0.23 8.45
CA ILE A 224 -6.37 -1.59 7.94
C ILE A 224 -5.41 -2.57 8.60
N THR A 225 -5.91 -3.74 9.00
CA THR A 225 -5.07 -4.88 9.37
C THR A 225 -5.56 -6.17 8.71
N LYS A 226 -4.67 -6.83 7.96
CA LYS A 226 -4.87 -8.18 7.39
C LYS A 226 -3.71 -9.10 7.81
N PRO A 227 -3.66 -9.55 9.07
CA PRO A 227 -2.57 -10.40 9.56
C PRO A 227 -2.64 -11.82 8.99
N ASN A 228 -1.50 -12.51 9.05
CA ASN A 228 -1.45 -13.96 8.82
C ASN A 228 -2.10 -14.70 10.00
N ALA A 229 -2.46 -15.98 9.78
CA ALA A 229 -2.95 -16.87 10.84
C ALA A 229 -1.83 -17.31 11.80
N GLY A 230 -1.07 -16.36 12.34
CA GLY A 230 0.15 -16.56 13.10
C GLY A 230 1.38 -16.75 12.20
N LEU A 231 2.43 -17.37 12.76
CA LEU A 231 3.68 -17.59 12.02
C LEU A 231 3.60 -18.86 11.16
N PRO A 232 4.12 -18.81 9.92
CA PRO A 232 4.20 -20.00 9.07
C PRO A 232 5.22 -20.99 9.67
N LYS A 233 4.85 -22.28 9.65
CA LYS A 233 5.72 -23.42 9.98
C LYS A 233 5.67 -24.42 8.86
N GLU A 234 6.80 -25.01 8.52
CA GLU A 234 6.83 -26.13 7.59
C GLU A 234 6.61 -27.43 8.36
N THR A 235 5.58 -28.19 7.98
CA THR A 235 5.27 -29.50 8.54
C THR A 235 4.94 -30.44 7.38
N ASP A 236 5.70 -31.53 7.24
CA ASP A 236 5.54 -32.52 6.18
C ASP A 236 5.50 -31.90 4.75
N GLY A 237 6.38 -30.91 4.48
CA GLY A 237 6.47 -30.22 3.20
C GLY A 237 5.27 -29.29 2.89
N LYS A 238 4.47 -28.96 3.91
CA LYS A 238 3.33 -28.02 3.80
C LYS A 238 3.51 -26.86 4.76
N THR A 239 3.18 -25.67 4.31
CA THR A 239 3.10 -24.50 5.19
C THR A 239 1.84 -24.59 6.05
N VAL A 240 2.01 -24.65 7.36
CA VAL A 240 0.94 -24.63 8.36
C VAL A 240 1.10 -23.38 9.20
N PHE A 241 0.00 -22.76 9.58
CA PHE A 241 0.02 -21.57 10.44
C PHE A 241 -0.31 -21.94 11.88
N SER A 242 0.27 -21.20 12.83
CA SER A 242 0.30 -21.60 14.24
C SER A 242 -0.96 -21.25 15.03
N MET A 243 -1.82 -20.40 14.50
CA MET A 243 -2.98 -19.84 15.20
C MET A 243 -4.28 -20.46 14.65
N ASP A 244 -5.22 -20.78 15.52
CA ASP A 244 -6.58 -21.18 15.11
C ASP A 244 -7.54 -19.98 14.99
N ALA A 245 -8.77 -20.20 14.51
CA ALA A 245 -9.74 -19.14 14.27
C ALA A 245 -10.21 -18.42 15.56
N GLU A 246 -10.30 -19.12 16.69
CA GLU A 246 -10.73 -18.54 17.96
C GLU A 246 -9.60 -17.68 18.57
N GLU A 247 -8.36 -18.15 18.49
CA GLU A 247 -7.21 -17.36 18.90
C GLU A 247 -7.05 -16.12 18.00
N PHE A 248 -7.19 -16.26 16.69
CA PHE A 248 -7.18 -15.16 15.73
C PHE A 248 -8.26 -14.12 16.07
N LYS A 249 -9.50 -14.53 16.31
CA LYS A 249 -10.60 -13.66 16.73
C LYS A 249 -10.26 -12.84 17.97
N LYS A 250 -9.62 -13.47 18.96
CA LYS A 250 -9.19 -12.78 20.19
C LYS A 250 -8.21 -11.65 19.88
N TYR A 251 -7.22 -11.90 19.04
CA TYR A 251 -6.24 -10.85 18.66
C TYR A 251 -6.84 -9.79 17.76
N VAL A 252 -7.75 -10.15 16.83
CA VAL A 252 -8.46 -9.17 16.02
C VAL A 252 -9.28 -8.21 16.89
N ARG A 253 -9.86 -8.69 17.97
CA ARG A 253 -10.53 -7.80 18.95
C ARG A 253 -9.55 -6.75 19.49
N TYR A 254 -8.36 -7.15 19.89
CA TYR A 254 -7.33 -6.21 20.36
C TYR A 254 -6.91 -5.22 19.25
N LEU A 255 -6.76 -5.67 18.02
CA LEU A 255 -6.45 -4.78 16.91
C LEU A 255 -7.52 -3.67 16.76
N VAL A 256 -8.81 -4.02 16.86
CA VAL A 256 -9.89 -3.03 16.80
C VAL A 256 -9.85 -2.10 18.01
N GLU A 257 -9.62 -2.62 19.21
CA GLU A 257 -9.48 -1.82 20.45
C GLU A 257 -8.26 -0.87 20.37
N HIS A 258 -7.25 -1.18 19.54
CA HIS A 258 -6.09 -0.35 19.25
C HIS A 258 -6.19 0.46 17.94
N GLY A 259 -7.41 0.59 17.39
CA GLY A 259 -7.71 1.55 16.33
C GLY A 259 -7.75 1.00 14.91
N ALA A 260 -7.79 -0.31 14.71
CA ALA A 260 -8.07 -0.86 13.39
C ALA A 260 -9.55 -0.72 13.05
N ASP A 261 -9.85 -0.14 11.89
CA ASP A 261 -11.21 0.12 11.40
C ASP A 261 -11.64 -0.91 10.35
N ILE A 262 -10.66 -1.46 9.62
CA ILE A 262 -10.85 -2.38 8.51
C ILE A 262 -10.02 -3.63 8.80
N ILE A 263 -10.67 -4.78 8.87
CA ILE A 263 -10.06 -6.04 9.29
C ILE A 263 -10.26 -7.09 8.21
N GLY A 264 -9.26 -7.89 7.97
CA GLY A 264 -9.33 -9.10 7.15
C GLY A 264 -8.29 -10.11 7.60
N GLY A 265 -7.96 -11.01 6.70
CA GLY A 265 -6.87 -11.95 6.91
C GLY A 265 -5.94 -12.02 5.72
N CYS A 266 -4.70 -12.44 5.94
CA CYS A 266 -3.72 -12.75 4.90
C CYS A 266 -3.35 -14.25 4.99
N CYS A 267 -2.12 -14.62 4.70
CA CYS A 267 -1.70 -16.02 4.58
C CYS A 267 -2.21 -16.91 5.71
N GLY A 268 -2.76 -18.09 5.34
CA GLY A 268 -3.29 -19.07 6.27
C GLY A 268 -4.70 -18.83 6.80
N THR A 269 -5.27 -17.62 6.62
CA THR A 269 -6.65 -17.36 7.04
C THR A 269 -7.65 -17.91 6.02
N THR A 270 -8.62 -18.70 6.49
CA THR A 270 -9.65 -19.35 5.70
C THR A 270 -11.01 -18.68 5.93
N PRO A 271 -12.08 -19.06 5.21
CA PRO A 271 -13.43 -18.59 5.50
C PRO A 271 -13.87 -18.82 6.97
N GLU A 272 -13.33 -19.83 7.66
CA GLU A 272 -13.58 -20.07 9.07
C GLU A 272 -13.09 -18.91 9.95
N TYR A 273 -11.88 -18.38 9.67
CA TYR A 273 -11.33 -17.20 10.39
C TYR A 273 -12.18 -15.96 10.17
N ILE A 274 -12.60 -15.73 8.93
CA ILE A 274 -13.46 -14.59 8.60
C ILE A 274 -14.82 -14.75 9.30
N LYS A 275 -15.38 -15.95 9.31
CA LYS A 275 -16.63 -16.23 10.05
C LYS A 275 -16.47 -15.95 11.54
N ALA A 276 -15.36 -16.36 12.13
CA ALA A 276 -15.10 -16.12 13.56
C ALA A 276 -15.09 -14.63 13.92
N ILE A 277 -14.56 -13.75 13.03
CA ILE A 277 -14.49 -12.31 13.27
C ILE A 277 -15.72 -11.54 12.79
N SER A 278 -16.55 -12.09 11.88
CA SER A 278 -17.70 -11.39 11.30
C SER A 278 -18.78 -11.00 12.32
N ASP A 279 -18.81 -11.66 13.47
CA ASP A 279 -19.76 -11.38 14.54
C ASP A 279 -19.21 -10.36 15.57
N LEU A 280 -17.99 -9.87 15.38
CA LEU A 280 -17.42 -8.85 16.27
C LEU A 280 -18.13 -7.51 16.07
N LYS A 281 -18.85 -7.07 17.10
CA LYS A 281 -19.53 -5.77 17.16
C LYS A 281 -18.78 -4.85 18.12
N ILE A 282 -17.62 -4.37 17.66
CA ILE A 282 -16.79 -3.44 18.41
C ILE A 282 -16.91 -2.07 17.75
N PRO A 283 -17.22 -1.00 18.48
CA PRO A 283 -17.19 0.36 17.92
C PRO A 283 -15.78 0.71 17.44
N VAL A 284 -15.68 1.28 16.25
CA VAL A 284 -14.40 1.84 15.76
C VAL A 284 -14.04 3.11 16.52
N MET A 285 -12.76 3.37 16.66
CA MET A 285 -12.26 4.60 17.26
C MET A 285 -12.47 5.79 16.31
N PRO A 286 -12.78 6.98 16.82
CA PRO A 286 -12.85 8.17 15.97
C PRO A 286 -11.47 8.47 15.35
N ILE A 287 -11.45 8.68 14.04
CA ILE A 287 -10.23 9.08 13.32
C ILE A 287 -9.78 10.46 13.84
N SER A 288 -8.47 10.58 14.09
CA SER A 288 -7.86 11.85 14.50
C SER A 288 -7.98 12.86 13.37
N LYS A 289 -8.44 14.08 13.71
CA LYS A 289 -8.42 15.23 12.77
C LYS A 289 -7.32 16.23 13.11
N LYS A 290 -6.35 15.83 13.92
CA LYS A 290 -5.23 16.71 14.27
C LYS A 290 -4.36 16.90 13.02
N GLN A 291 -4.09 18.14 12.70
CA GLN A 291 -3.04 18.49 11.74
C GLN A 291 -1.71 18.54 12.48
N PHE A 292 -0.70 17.96 11.87
CA PHE A 292 0.67 17.97 12.37
C PHE A 292 1.54 18.62 11.31
N SER A 293 2.44 19.51 11.75
CA SER A 293 3.54 19.94 10.90
C SER A 293 4.63 18.86 10.94
N PHE A 294 5.01 18.35 9.79
CA PHE A 294 6.07 17.35 9.68
C PHE A 294 6.87 17.57 8.39
N VAL A 295 8.05 17.02 8.36
CA VAL A 295 8.91 16.96 7.18
C VAL A 295 9.32 15.51 6.98
N SER A 296 9.14 14.97 5.78
CA SER A 296 9.44 13.57 5.50
C SER A 296 10.51 13.43 4.43
N SER A 297 11.29 12.37 4.54
CA SER A 297 12.00 11.74 3.44
C SER A 297 11.29 10.42 3.10
N ARG A 298 11.78 9.70 2.10
CA ARG A 298 11.28 8.34 1.81
C ARG A 298 11.53 7.31 2.91
N ARG A 299 12.29 7.63 3.97
CA ARG A 299 12.70 6.70 5.03
C ARG A 299 12.15 7.04 6.39
N GLU A 300 12.08 8.33 6.71
CA GLU A 300 11.76 8.83 8.03
C GLU A 300 11.03 10.16 8.00
N THR A 301 10.36 10.46 9.09
CA THR A 301 9.62 11.72 9.30
C THR A 301 10.12 12.40 10.56
N VAL A 302 10.33 13.71 10.47
CA VAL A 302 10.63 14.60 11.58
C VAL A 302 9.42 15.47 11.87
N PHE A 303 9.05 15.59 13.15
CA PHE A 303 8.08 16.56 13.65
C PHE A 303 8.85 17.74 14.24
N PRO A 304 9.01 18.84 13.50
CA PRO A 304 9.86 19.93 13.93
C PRO A 304 9.39 20.57 15.25
N ASP A 305 10.34 20.83 16.13
CA ASP A 305 10.19 21.57 17.38
C ASP A 305 11.32 22.59 17.55
N GLU A 306 11.39 23.25 18.73
CA GLU A 306 12.42 24.24 19.02
C GLU A 306 13.85 23.64 19.07
N ALA A 307 13.99 22.35 19.31
CA ALA A 307 15.27 21.65 19.38
C ALA A 307 15.73 21.11 18.03
N THR A 308 14.86 21.11 17.01
CA THR A 308 15.17 20.58 15.68
C THR A 308 16.34 21.33 15.05
N LYS A 309 17.38 20.58 14.71
CA LYS A 309 18.58 21.11 14.03
C LYS A 309 18.31 21.21 12.53
N TRP A 310 18.14 22.42 12.05
CA TRP A 310 17.94 22.73 10.64
C TRP A 310 19.23 23.06 9.92
N ALA A 311 19.34 22.66 8.66
CA ALA A 311 20.30 23.20 7.70
C ALA A 311 19.55 23.90 6.57
N ASP A 312 20.03 25.08 6.18
CA ASP A 312 19.43 25.92 5.13
C ASP A 312 20.29 25.85 3.87
N PHE A 313 19.66 25.51 2.75
CA PHE A 313 20.29 25.42 1.44
C PHE A 313 19.49 26.19 0.39
N THR A 314 20.14 26.54 -0.71
CA THR A 314 19.49 27.20 -1.86
C THR A 314 19.96 26.54 -3.14
N LEU A 315 19.02 26.03 -3.93
CA LEU A 315 19.26 25.48 -5.28
C LEU A 315 19.08 26.61 -6.30
N THR A 316 20.14 26.93 -7.06
CA THR A 316 20.15 27.96 -8.09
C THR A 316 20.50 27.40 -9.45
N ASN A 317 20.40 28.19 -10.53
CA ASN A 317 20.81 27.76 -11.86
C ASN A 317 22.32 27.53 -12.01
N ASP A 318 23.13 28.06 -11.10
CA ASP A 318 24.59 27.88 -11.10
C ASP A 318 25.04 26.67 -10.23
N THR A 319 24.09 25.97 -9.63
CA THR A 319 24.34 24.78 -8.76
C THR A 319 24.57 23.54 -9.62
N GLU A 320 25.67 22.81 -9.36
CA GLU A 320 25.89 21.50 -9.96
C GLU A 320 25.04 20.45 -9.20
N PRO A 321 24.00 19.84 -9.85
CA PRO A 321 22.99 19.05 -9.15
C PRO A 321 23.52 17.83 -8.41
N GLU A 322 24.49 17.09 -8.99
CA GLU A 322 25.05 15.88 -8.39
C GLU A 322 25.84 16.22 -7.10
N ASP A 323 26.76 17.19 -7.18
CA ASP A 323 27.56 17.59 -6.01
C ASP A 323 26.67 18.12 -4.89
N PHE A 324 25.63 18.87 -5.25
CA PHE A 324 24.68 19.41 -4.29
C PHE A 324 23.88 18.32 -3.56
N CYS A 325 23.54 17.22 -4.21
CA CYS A 325 22.92 16.06 -3.55
C CYS A 325 23.82 15.44 -2.47
N TYR A 326 25.14 15.40 -2.69
CA TYR A 326 26.11 14.96 -1.68
C TYR A 326 26.23 15.96 -0.52
N ASP A 327 26.24 17.26 -0.80
CA ASP A 327 26.24 18.29 0.25
C ASP A 327 25.03 18.17 1.18
N LEU A 328 23.83 17.87 0.60
CA LEU A 328 22.61 17.62 1.39
C LEU A 328 22.71 16.32 2.20
N ALA A 329 23.29 15.28 1.62
CA ALA A 329 23.43 13.98 2.28
C ALA A 329 24.41 14.03 3.46
N ASP A 330 25.46 14.85 3.36
CA ASP A 330 26.49 15.03 4.39
C ASP A 330 26.09 16.06 5.46
N ALA A 331 24.92 16.69 5.33
CA ALA A 331 24.46 17.70 6.28
C ALA A 331 24.19 17.09 7.67
N ASP A 332 24.91 17.56 8.68
CA ASP A 332 24.70 17.18 10.09
C ASP A 332 23.48 17.95 10.66
N CYS A 333 22.27 17.50 10.34
CA CYS A 333 21.00 18.10 10.75
C CYS A 333 19.88 17.08 10.85
N ASP A 334 18.78 17.46 11.50
CA ASP A 334 17.56 16.64 11.59
C ASP A 334 16.68 16.81 10.36
N ALA A 335 16.68 18.02 9.76
CA ALA A 335 15.91 18.34 8.57
C ALA A 335 16.55 19.51 7.80
N ILE A 336 16.24 19.60 6.51
CA ILE A 336 16.76 20.60 5.58
C ILE A 336 15.62 21.55 5.17
N ARG A 337 15.90 22.87 5.14
CA ARG A 337 15.10 23.84 4.39
C ARG A 337 15.78 24.13 3.08
N LEU A 338 15.10 23.85 1.98
CA LEU A 338 15.65 24.01 0.63
C LEU A 338 14.86 25.05 -0.14
N GLN A 339 15.47 26.23 -0.35
CA GLN A 339 14.92 27.26 -1.20
C GLN A 339 15.19 26.94 -2.67
N ILE A 340 14.15 26.96 -3.50
CA ILE A 340 14.24 26.69 -4.95
C ILE A 340 14.26 28.01 -5.71
N MET A 341 15.41 28.34 -6.30
CA MET A 341 15.67 29.54 -7.09
C MET A 341 16.25 29.20 -8.47
N CYS A 342 15.87 28.05 -9.02
CA CYS A 342 16.32 27.57 -10.32
C CYS A 342 15.14 27.33 -11.27
N ASP A 343 15.44 27.09 -12.54
CA ASP A 343 14.47 26.65 -13.54
C ASP A 343 14.17 25.14 -13.44
N GLU A 344 13.21 24.70 -14.26
CA GLU A 344 12.75 23.32 -14.27
C GLU A 344 13.84 22.32 -14.67
N THR A 345 14.80 22.73 -15.52
CA THR A 345 15.85 21.84 -16.01
C THR A 345 16.83 21.48 -14.87
N VAL A 346 17.30 22.46 -14.13
CA VAL A 346 18.21 22.25 -12.98
C VAL A 346 17.47 21.51 -11.87
N LEU A 347 16.20 21.85 -11.60
CA LEU A 347 15.41 21.17 -10.59
C LEU A 347 15.21 19.69 -10.96
N THR A 348 14.92 19.36 -12.22
CA THR A 348 14.75 17.97 -12.65
C THR A 348 16.03 17.16 -12.45
N ALA A 349 17.19 17.69 -12.89
CA ALA A 349 18.48 17.03 -12.70
C ALA A 349 18.81 16.80 -11.21
N PHE A 350 18.51 17.79 -10.36
CA PHE A 350 18.65 17.67 -8.91
C PHE A 350 17.76 16.56 -8.34
N LEU A 351 16.48 16.54 -8.69
CA LEU A 351 15.53 15.53 -8.18
C LEU A 351 15.87 14.10 -8.66
N GLU A 352 16.40 13.97 -9.86
CA GLU A 352 16.95 12.69 -10.36
C GLU A 352 18.14 12.25 -9.51
N GLY A 353 19.10 13.15 -9.24
CA GLY A 353 20.25 12.90 -8.36
C GLY A 353 19.82 12.59 -6.92
N LEU A 354 18.83 13.32 -6.38
CA LEU A 354 18.28 13.09 -5.04
C LEU A 354 17.70 11.67 -4.90
N SER A 355 17.14 11.10 -5.95
CA SER A 355 16.62 9.75 -5.94
C SER A 355 17.71 8.69 -5.66
N LEU A 356 18.97 9.02 -5.89
CA LEU A 356 20.15 8.15 -5.71
C LEU A 356 20.81 8.32 -4.34
N THR A 357 20.48 9.37 -3.62
CA THR A 357 21.09 9.74 -2.33
C THR A 357 20.14 9.51 -1.17
N VAL A 358 20.67 9.45 0.03
CA VAL A 358 19.91 9.42 1.28
C VAL A 358 20.19 10.72 2.01
N THR A 359 19.17 11.56 2.07
CA THR A 359 19.26 12.86 2.74
C THR A 359 18.37 12.89 3.98
N PRO A 360 18.62 13.81 4.93
CA PRO A 360 17.61 14.20 5.90
C PRO A 360 16.30 14.65 5.22
N PRO A 361 15.15 14.63 5.89
CA PRO A 361 13.89 15.15 5.36
C PRO A 361 14.02 16.59 4.86
N ILE A 362 13.42 16.90 3.70
CA ILE A 362 13.54 18.19 3.02
C ILE A 362 12.21 18.95 3.05
N LEU A 363 12.24 20.18 3.57
CA LEU A 363 11.16 21.14 3.49
C LEU A 363 11.44 22.12 2.34
N TYR A 364 10.69 21.97 1.24
CA TYR A 364 10.86 22.78 0.04
C TYR A 364 10.19 24.14 0.17
N GLN A 365 10.89 25.18 -0.27
CA GLN A 365 10.44 26.56 -0.25
C GLN A 365 10.35 27.09 -1.68
N THR A 366 9.15 27.11 -2.24
CA THR A 366 8.85 27.70 -3.55
C THR A 366 7.35 27.99 -3.69
N ASP A 367 7.03 29.17 -4.22
CA ASP A 367 5.66 29.58 -4.56
C ASP A 367 5.26 29.15 -5.97
N ASN A 368 6.20 28.64 -6.75
CA ASN A 368 5.95 28.21 -8.12
C ASN A 368 5.23 26.86 -8.16
N LYS A 369 3.94 26.89 -8.51
CA LYS A 369 3.08 25.69 -8.57
C LYS A 369 3.56 24.64 -9.57
N ALA A 370 4.24 25.01 -10.64
CA ALA A 370 4.80 24.04 -11.58
C ALA A 370 5.97 23.28 -10.96
N LEU A 371 6.89 24.00 -10.26
CA LEU A 371 8.00 23.37 -9.55
C LEU A 371 7.51 22.52 -8.36
N GLN A 372 6.47 22.94 -7.64
CA GLN A 372 5.86 22.12 -6.58
C GLN A 372 5.34 20.80 -7.14
N LYS A 373 4.66 20.80 -8.30
CA LYS A 373 4.18 19.56 -8.96
C LYS A 373 5.33 18.66 -9.37
N LEU A 374 6.42 19.23 -9.86
CA LEU A 374 7.60 18.48 -10.25
C LEU A 374 8.25 17.82 -9.03
N ILE A 375 8.46 18.56 -7.94
CA ILE A 375 8.97 18.03 -6.68
C ILE A 375 8.09 16.90 -6.16
N TYR A 376 6.78 17.10 -6.10
CA TYR A 376 5.82 16.08 -5.69
C TYR A 376 5.89 14.82 -6.56
N ARG A 377 6.15 14.98 -7.86
CA ARG A 377 6.29 13.87 -8.80
C ARG A 377 7.55 13.04 -8.53
N TYR A 378 8.67 13.66 -8.21
CA TYR A 378 9.98 13.01 -8.10
C TYR A 378 10.36 12.67 -6.65
N ASP A 379 10.16 13.55 -5.69
CA ASP A 379 10.50 13.30 -4.29
C ASP A 379 9.32 12.69 -3.52
N THR A 380 9.48 11.43 -3.12
CA THR A 380 8.44 10.65 -2.41
C THR A 380 8.10 11.21 -1.04
N GLY A 381 9.03 11.91 -0.39
CA GLY A 381 8.85 12.51 0.93
C GLY A 381 8.52 14.01 0.91
N ALA A 382 8.28 14.59 -0.27
CA ALA A 382 8.17 16.04 -0.45
C ALA A 382 7.23 16.73 0.55
N SER A 383 7.76 17.71 1.26
CA SER A 383 7.03 18.58 2.19
C SER A 383 7.21 20.04 1.78
N PHE A 384 6.13 20.85 1.90
CA PHE A 384 6.15 22.25 1.51
C PHE A 384 5.76 23.16 2.69
N ILE A 385 6.27 24.38 2.69
CA ILE A 385 5.73 25.44 3.56
C ILE A 385 4.38 25.86 2.98
N GLU A 386 3.33 25.79 3.80
CA GLU A 386 2.01 26.35 3.48
C GLU A 386 1.97 27.86 3.68
#